data_1bdd9657af0ff32292f7aaba36c3e28e
#
_entry.id   1bdd9657af0ff32292f7aaba36c3e28e
#
_cell.length_a   1.000
_cell.length_b   1.000
_cell.length_c   1.000
_cell.angle_alpha   90.00
_cell.angle_beta   90.00
_cell.angle_gamma   90.00
#
_symmetry.space_group_name_H-M   'P 1'
#
loop_
_entity.id
_entity.type
_entity.pdbx_description
1 polymer ?
#
loop_
_entity_poly.entity_id
_entity_poly.type
_entity_poly.pdbx_seq_one_letter_code
_entity_poly.pdbx_strand_id
1 'polypeptide(L)'
;MCASTRLPPWARRDVVGYIFDAAKKRGGEARIVGGAVRDWLAGRNVSEIDMAANLPIQVIADELRQNQRVKVINTGLDHGTVTVVCGNDAIELTQTRSDDETDGRHALVRFQDDWTQDAARRDFTINAIYLDAYGQVFDPLNGQVDLAARRLRFVGTAADRVQEDALRMLRYCRFSIGYSDGHYDSDAMHALTSFAVLASRLSGERVAQELRKILSHEDCAPAIDLLHQTGLDKTSLGCDLAVTAMPSNPEDLRLVTADFGWLVVLAAIIPQADVTTVLARLRLSRANQKFCAQLAASRPPQIFADLSASGWRQSAFFMDGRAAAYYACAAWRLGAVLDRQHYRTLHQWQPPKLPVSGADLLSHGVDNGPAVGQMLKSAETLWVQSDFTMTKPALLAAVVK
;
A
#
# COMPACT_ATOMS: atom_id res chain seq x y z
N MET A 1 -35.63 13.86 7.82
CA MET A 1 -35.75 12.47 8.26
C MET A 1 -36.02 11.55 7.09
N CYS A 2 -35.21 10.51 6.95
CA CYS A 2 -35.42 9.28 6.18
C CYS A 2 -35.18 9.26 4.65
N ALA A 3 -33.93 9.48 4.23
CA ALA A 3 -33.38 8.80 3.06
C ALA A 3 -32.93 7.35 3.39
N SER A 4 -33.00 6.93 4.65
CA SER A 4 -32.19 5.83 5.18
C SER A 4 -32.70 4.40 4.93
N THR A 5 -33.92 4.17 4.50
CA THR A 5 -34.46 2.80 4.37
C THR A 5 -34.16 2.11 3.05
N ARG A 6 -33.77 2.85 2.01
CA ARG A 6 -33.47 2.30 0.68
C ARG A 6 -31.98 2.10 0.41
N LEU A 7 -31.12 2.78 1.15
CA LEU A 7 -29.68 2.61 1.04
C LEU A 7 -29.20 1.29 1.67
N PRO A 8 -28.14 0.66 1.13
CA PRO A 8 -27.52 -0.50 1.76
C PRO A 8 -26.96 -0.14 3.15
N PRO A 9 -26.85 -1.09 4.08
CA PRO A 9 -26.46 -0.83 5.49
C PRO A 9 -25.16 -0.04 5.63
N TRP A 10 -24.15 -0.32 4.81
CA TRP A 10 -22.86 0.36 4.85
C TRP A 10 -22.92 1.86 4.47
N ALA A 11 -23.93 2.25 3.69
CA ALA A 11 -24.14 3.64 3.26
C ALA A 11 -25.05 4.44 4.22
N ARG A 12 -25.63 3.81 5.23
CA ARG A 12 -26.54 4.45 6.21
C ARG A 12 -25.77 5.16 7.32
N ARG A 13 -24.75 5.92 6.97
CA ARG A 13 -23.96 6.73 7.92
C ARG A 13 -24.53 8.14 7.98
N ASP A 14 -24.53 8.75 9.17
CA ASP A 14 -25.06 10.11 9.37
C ASP A 14 -24.39 11.11 8.42
N VAL A 15 -23.08 11.03 8.25
CA VAL A 15 -22.32 11.92 7.37
C VAL A 15 -22.79 11.83 5.91
N VAL A 16 -23.12 10.63 5.41
CA VAL A 16 -23.68 10.41 4.08
C VAL A 16 -25.03 11.12 3.94
N GLY A 17 -25.90 10.95 4.95
CA GLY A 17 -27.21 11.62 5.00
C GLY A 17 -27.08 13.15 4.98
N TYR A 18 -26.17 13.72 5.78
CA TYR A 18 -25.93 15.16 5.79
C TYR A 18 -25.44 15.71 4.45
N ILE A 19 -24.59 14.97 3.74
CA ILE A 19 -24.13 15.36 2.40
C ILE A 19 -25.29 15.35 1.40
N PHE A 20 -26.13 14.30 1.38
CA PHE A 20 -27.30 14.24 0.52
C PHE A 20 -28.28 15.40 0.80
N ASP A 21 -28.56 15.66 2.06
CA ASP A 21 -29.47 16.72 2.48
C ASP A 21 -28.92 18.11 2.11
N ALA A 22 -27.62 18.34 2.31
CA ALA A 22 -26.98 19.59 1.94
C ALA A 22 -27.04 19.87 0.43
N ALA A 23 -26.71 18.86 -0.40
CA ALA A 23 -26.81 18.99 -1.85
C ALA A 23 -28.24 19.30 -2.30
N LYS A 24 -29.24 18.56 -1.78
CA LYS A 24 -30.64 18.76 -2.07
C LYS A 24 -31.16 20.15 -1.67
N LYS A 25 -30.79 20.63 -0.49
CA LYS A 25 -31.17 22.00 -0.03
C LYS A 25 -30.65 23.09 -0.94
N ARG A 26 -29.51 22.86 -1.58
CA ARG A 26 -28.89 23.82 -2.52
C ARG A 26 -29.32 23.61 -3.97
N GLY A 27 -30.33 22.75 -4.21
CA GLY A 27 -30.89 22.51 -5.54
C GLY A 27 -30.06 21.60 -6.45
N GLY A 28 -29.11 20.86 -5.90
CA GLY A 28 -28.31 19.88 -6.62
C GLY A 28 -28.46 18.46 -6.08
N GLU A 29 -27.53 17.61 -6.46
CA GLU A 29 -27.50 16.19 -6.13
C GLU A 29 -26.09 15.77 -5.70
N ALA A 30 -26.02 14.85 -4.74
CA ALA A 30 -24.80 14.12 -4.40
C ALA A 30 -25.02 12.62 -4.64
N ARG A 31 -23.97 11.89 -4.96
CA ARG A 31 -23.97 10.44 -5.15
C ARG A 31 -22.74 9.81 -4.51
N ILE A 32 -22.89 8.62 -3.95
CA ILE A 32 -21.76 7.76 -3.60
C ILE A 32 -21.18 7.21 -4.89
N VAL A 33 -19.87 7.10 -5.01
CA VAL A 33 -19.21 6.74 -6.27
C VAL A 33 -17.98 5.87 -6.11
N GLY A 34 -17.62 5.16 -7.16
CA GLY A 34 -16.33 4.48 -7.28
C GLY A 34 -16.21 3.23 -6.42
N GLY A 35 -15.17 3.15 -5.60
CA GLY A 35 -14.80 1.95 -4.86
C GLY A 35 -15.92 1.35 -4.02
N ALA A 36 -16.64 2.19 -3.28
CA ALA A 36 -17.73 1.75 -2.40
C ALA A 36 -18.86 1.03 -3.17
N VAL A 37 -19.30 1.64 -4.28
CA VAL A 37 -20.41 1.08 -5.11
C VAL A 37 -19.95 -0.20 -5.82
N ARG A 38 -18.74 -0.17 -6.40
CA ARG A 38 -18.13 -1.34 -7.05
C ARG A 38 -18.01 -2.51 -6.09
N ASP A 39 -17.45 -2.30 -4.91
CA ASP A 39 -17.19 -3.37 -3.94
C ASP A 39 -18.48 -3.97 -3.40
N TRP A 40 -19.48 -3.10 -3.13
CA TRP A 40 -20.81 -3.55 -2.76
C TRP A 40 -21.46 -4.42 -3.84
N LEU A 41 -21.44 -3.99 -5.11
CA LEU A 41 -22.00 -4.74 -6.22
C LEU A 41 -21.25 -6.05 -6.48
N ALA A 42 -19.94 -6.10 -6.16
CA ALA A 42 -19.11 -7.30 -6.21
C ALA A 42 -19.28 -8.23 -4.98
N GLY A 43 -20.18 -7.89 -4.02
CA GLY A 43 -20.36 -8.67 -2.79
C GLY A 43 -19.20 -8.59 -1.81
N ARG A 44 -18.36 -7.54 -1.89
CA ARG A 44 -17.21 -7.30 -1.03
C ARG A 44 -17.52 -6.33 0.09
N ASN A 45 -16.70 -6.34 1.13
CA ASN A 45 -16.80 -5.37 2.22
C ASN A 45 -16.43 -3.97 1.73
N VAL A 46 -17.28 -2.99 2.05
CA VAL A 46 -17.02 -1.58 1.78
C VAL A 46 -16.29 -0.96 2.97
N SER A 47 -15.07 -0.48 2.75
CA SER A 47 -14.23 0.14 3.78
C SER A 47 -14.30 1.66 3.74
N GLU A 48 -14.19 2.25 2.56
CA GLU A 48 -14.14 3.69 2.32
C GLU A 48 -15.33 4.13 1.46
N ILE A 49 -15.84 5.32 1.72
CA ILE A 49 -16.93 5.91 0.94
C ILE A 49 -16.43 7.24 0.37
N ASP A 50 -16.46 7.34 -0.95
CA ASP A 50 -16.26 8.60 -1.67
C ASP A 50 -17.60 9.06 -2.24
N MET A 51 -17.81 10.38 -2.23
CA MET A 51 -19.02 10.99 -2.80
C MET A 51 -18.65 12.06 -3.82
N ALA A 52 -19.50 12.21 -4.80
CA ALA A 52 -19.44 13.32 -5.76
C ALA A 52 -20.73 14.15 -5.67
N ALA A 53 -20.63 15.44 -6.02
CA ALA A 53 -21.79 16.33 -6.09
C ALA A 53 -21.73 17.22 -7.33
N ASN A 54 -22.89 17.47 -7.94
CA ASN A 54 -23.03 18.29 -9.14
C ASN A 54 -23.23 19.79 -8.85
N LEU A 55 -22.70 20.24 -7.73
CA LEU A 55 -22.71 21.65 -7.30
C LEU A 55 -21.30 22.11 -6.97
N PRO A 56 -21.02 23.43 -7.03
CA PRO A 56 -19.77 23.96 -6.53
C PRO A 56 -19.49 23.48 -5.11
N ILE A 57 -18.32 22.90 -4.91
CA ILE A 57 -17.97 22.26 -3.62
C ILE A 57 -18.10 23.25 -2.44
N GLN A 58 -17.81 24.53 -2.67
CA GLN A 58 -17.91 25.56 -1.64
C GLN A 58 -19.36 25.75 -1.17
N VAL A 59 -20.33 25.69 -2.10
CA VAL A 59 -21.77 25.85 -1.79
C VAL A 59 -22.24 24.74 -0.84
N ILE A 60 -21.83 23.51 -1.09
CA ILE A 60 -22.18 22.36 -0.24
C ILE A 60 -21.40 22.43 1.09
N ALA A 61 -20.13 22.79 1.04
CA ALA A 61 -19.30 22.94 2.22
C ALA A 61 -19.87 23.99 3.20
N ASP A 62 -20.36 25.12 2.68
CA ASP A 62 -20.98 26.18 3.48
C ASP A 62 -22.32 25.73 4.10
N GLU A 63 -23.11 24.92 3.38
CA GLU A 63 -24.32 24.33 3.94
C GLU A 63 -23.98 23.31 5.06
N LEU A 64 -22.99 22.45 4.83
CA LEU A 64 -22.55 21.45 5.80
C LEU A 64 -22.00 22.09 7.09
N ARG A 65 -21.29 23.22 6.99
CA ARG A 65 -20.74 23.96 8.16
C ARG A 65 -21.84 24.52 9.08
N GLN A 66 -23.09 24.66 8.62
CA GLN A 66 -24.21 25.06 9.47
C GLN A 66 -24.63 23.95 10.45
N ASN A 67 -24.25 22.70 10.18
CA ASN A 67 -24.53 21.57 11.05
C ASN A 67 -23.40 21.40 12.08
N GLN A 68 -23.70 21.61 13.36
CA GLN A 68 -22.73 21.50 14.46
C GLN A 68 -22.10 20.11 14.63
N ARG A 69 -22.71 19.06 14.06
CA ARG A 69 -22.18 17.69 14.11
C ARG A 69 -21.15 17.40 13.00
N VAL A 70 -21.00 18.30 12.04
CA VAL A 70 -20.18 18.12 10.86
C VAL A 70 -19.00 19.08 10.87
N LYS A 71 -17.82 18.56 10.60
CA LYS A 71 -16.61 19.33 10.34
C LYS A 71 -16.21 19.18 8.88
N VAL A 72 -16.04 20.30 8.17
CA VAL A 72 -15.56 20.30 6.78
C VAL A 72 -14.10 20.75 6.77
N ILE A 73 -13.23 19.89 6.23
CA ILE A 73 -11.78 20.13 6.12
C ILE A 73 -11.46 20.38 4.63
N ASN A 74 -10.79 21.48 4.36
CA ASN A 74 -10.37 21.84 3.00
C ASN A 74 -9.12 21.04 2.63
N THR A 75 -9.29 19.88 2.03
CA THR A 75 -8.19 18.97 1.65
C THR A 75 -7.68 19.18 0.23
N GLY A 76 -8.44 19.86 -0.63
CA GLY A 76 -8.08 20.09 -2.02
C GLY A 76 -9.08 21.00 -2.73
N LEU A 77 -9.32 22.19 -2.19
CA LEU A 77 -10.30 23.16 -2.77
C LEU A 77 -10.00 23.52 -4.22
N ASP A 78 -8.71 23.67 -4.56
CA ASP A 78 -8.27 23.97 -5.93
C ASP A 78 -8.60 22.83 -6.90
N HIS A 79 -8.86 21.64 -6.35
CA HIS A 79 -9.28 20.45 -7.10
C HIS A 79 -10.76 20.10 -6.90
N GLY A 80 -11.53 20.98 -6.26
CA GLY A 80 -12.96 20.77 -5.99
C GLY A 80 -13.24 19.67 -4.96
N THR A 81 -12.35 19.44 -3.99
CA THR A 81 -12.48 18.36 -3.02
C THR A 81 -12.42 18.89 -1.58
N VAL A 82 -13.29 18.35 -0.72
CA VAL A 82 -13.26 18.57 0.73
C VAL A 82 -13.43 17.23 1.46
N THR A 83 -12.93 17.15 2.68
CA THR A 83 -13.23 16.02 3.58
C THR A 83 -14.30 16.44 4.57
N VAL A 84 -15.39 15.67 4.63
CA VAL A 84 -16.51 15.85 5.54
C VAL A 84 -16.39 14.84 6.67
N VAL A 85 -16.30 15.30 7.91
CA VAL A 85 -16.10 14.47 9.10
C VAL A 85 -17.31 14.60 10.03
N CYS A 86 -17.83 13.46 10.49
CA CYS A 86 -18.87 13.37 11.50
C CYS A 86 -18.58 12.18 12.44
N GLY A 87 -18.29 12.46 13.72
CA GLY A 87 -17.84 11.44 14.65
C GLY A 87 -16.53 10.77 14.18
N ASN A 88 -16.57 9.47 13.98
CA ASN A 88 -15.43 8.67 13.49
C ASN A 88 -15.44 8.49 11.96
N ASP A 89 -16.48 8.95 11.26
CA ASP A 89 -16.57 8.83 9.82
C ASP A 89 -15.96 10.05 9.12
N ALA A 90 -15.17 9.80 8.10
CA ALA A 90 -14.61 10.80 7.20
C ALA A 90 -14.94 10.41 5.75
N ILE A 91 -15.51 11.32 4.97
CA ILE A 91 -15.88 11.10 3.57
C ILE A 91 -15.22 12.17 2.72
N GLU A 92 -14.57 11.76 1.64
CA GLU A 92 -14.11 12.66 0.60
C GLU A 92 -15.30 13.01 -0.31
N LEU A 93 -15.57 14.31 -0.42
CA LEU A 93 -16.60 14.85 -1.28
C LEU A 93 -15.95 15.68 -2.38
N THR A 94 -16.16 15.27 -3.63
CA THR A 94 -15.58 15.90 -4.81
C THR A 94 -16.69 16.47 -5.70
N GLN A 95 -16.49 17.68 -6.23
CA GLN A 95 -17.36 18.24 -7.24
C GLN A 95 -17.21 17.48 -8.57
N THR A 96 -18.34 17.23 -9.27
CA THR A 96 -18.30 16.68 -10.63
C THR A 96 -17.58 17.64 -11.57
N ARG A 97 -16.77 17.09 -12.45
CA ARG A 97 -15.94 17.87 -13.39
C ARG A 97 -15.76 17.14 -14.72
N SER A 98 -15.44 17.89 -15.78
CA SER A 98 -14.81 17.36 -16.98
C SER A 98 -13.37 17.84 -17.06
N ASP A 99 -12.51 17.05 -17.66
CA ASP A 99 -11.11 17.41 -17.91
C ASP A 99 -11.04 17.86 -19.39
N ASP A 100 -11.05 19.20 -19.64
CA ASP A 100 -11.14 19.73 -21.01
C ASP A 100 -9.80 19.74 -21.77
N GLU A 101 -8.65 19.86 -21.07
CA GLU A 101 -7.30 19.70 -21.65
C GLU A 101 -6.31 19.28 -20.58
N THR A 102 -5.52 18.23 -20.84
CA THR A 102 -4.46 17.76 -19.94
C THR A 102 -3.10 17.91 -20.61
N ASP A 103 -2.17 18.60 -19.95
CA ASP A 103 -0.74 18.60 -20.29
C ASP A 103 0.04 17.51 -19.52
N GLY A 104 -0.66 16.56 -18.92
CA GLY A 104 -0.10 15.49 -18.08
C GLY A 104 0.16 15.87 -16.62
N ARG A 105 0.05 17.15 -16.23
CA ARG A 105 0.24 17.63 -14.85
C ARG A 105 -0.85 18.58 -14.37
N HIS A 106 -1.48 19.34 -15.24
CA HIS A 106 -2.55 20.29 -14.93
C HIS A 106 -3.68 20.11 -15.91
N ALA A 107 -4.82 19.61 -15.44
CA ALA A 107 -6.08 19.67 -16.20
C ALA A 107 -6.73 21.04 -15.93
N LEU A 108 -7.15 21.73 -16.99
CA LEU A 108 -8.12 22.80 -16.84
C LEU A 108 -9.43 22.14 -16.41
N VAL A 109 -9.69 22.19 -15.10
CA VAL A 109 -10.87 21.59 -14.49
C VAL A 109 -12.08 22.47 -14.81
N ARG A 110 -13.00 21.96 -15.62
CA ARG A 110 -14.30 22.56 -15.82
C ARG A 110 -15.31 21.83 -14.93
N PHE A 111 -15.84 22.52 -13.96
CA PHE A 111 -16.90 21.98 -13.10
C PHE A 111 -18.21 21.90 -13.89
N GLN A 112 -18.83 20.73 -13.88
CA GLN A 112 -20.06 20.44 -14.61
C GLN A 112 -21.08 19.74 -13.71
N ASP A 113 -22.34 19.83 -14.10
CA ASP A 113 -23.47 19.15 -13.46
C ASP A 113 -23.84 17.81 -14.15
N ASP A 114 -23.13 17.42 -15.22
CA ASP A 114 -23.37 16.19 -15.98
C ASP A 114 -22.59 15.00 -15.38
N TRP A 115 -23.33 14.07 -14.82
CA TRP A 115 -22.80 12.81 -14.27
C TRP A 115 -22.16 11.90 -15.31
N THR A 116 -22.60 11.95 -16.55
CA THR A 116 -22.03 11.15 -17.65
C THR A 116 -20.63 11.62 -18.00
N GLN A 117 -20.40 12.93 -17.95
CA GLN A 117 -19.08 13.50 -18.18
C GLN A 117 -18.13 13.20 -17.00
N ASP A 118 -18.62 13.25 -15.74
CA ASP A 118 -17.81 12.80 -14.60
C ASP A 118 -17.44 11.31 -14.71
N ALA A 119 -18.35 10.47 -15.20
CA ALA A 119 -18.06 9.07 -15.46
C ALA A 119 -17.00 8.89 -16.56
N ALA A 120 -17.09 9.68 -17.63
CA ALA A 120 -16.20 9.58 -18.79
C ALA A 120 -14.73 9.90 -18.48
N ARG A 121 -14.43 10.69 -17.46
CA ARG A 121 -13.05 11.01 -17.06
C ARG A 121 -12.41 9.98 -16.11
N ARG A 122 -13.18 9.04 -15.58
CA ARG A 122 -12.68 8.02 -14.64
C ARG A 122 -11.76 7.02 -15.35
N ASP A 123 -11.00 6.28 -14.54
CA ASP A 123 -10.04 5.30 -15.06
C ASP A 123 -10.72 4.06 -15.67
N PHE A 124 -11.61 3.41 -14.90
CA PHE A 124 -12.24 2.14 -15.29
C PHE A 124 -13.75 2.22 -15.22
N THR A 125 -14.44 1.48 -16.12
CA THR A 125 -15.91 1.40 -16.14
C THR A 125 -16.48 0.97 -14.81
N ILE A 126 -15.86 0.01 -14.14
CA ILE A 126 -16.25 -0.49 -12.81
C ILE A 126 -16.13 0.56 -11.70
N ASN A 127 -15.35 1.62 -11.89
CA ASN A 127 -15.19 2.73 -10.95
C ASN A 127 -16.07 3.94 -11.30
N ALA A 128 -16.84 3.85 -12.38
CA ALA A 128 -17.74 4.89 -12.87
C ALA A 128 -19.22 4.56 -12.60
N ILE A 129 -19.48 3.88 -11.49
CA ILE A 129 -20.81 3.48 -11.03
C ILE A 129 -21.15 4.32 -9.80
N TYR A 130 -22.37 4.83 -9.76
CA TYR A 130 -22.85 5.77 -8.74
C TYR A 130 -24.07 5.21 -8.02
N LEU A 131 -24.27 5.62 -6.77
CA LEU A 131 -25.45 5.30 -5.97
C LEU A 131 -26.05 6.60 -5.41
N ASP A 132 -27.32 6.85 -5.71
CA ASP A 132 -28.03 8.04 -5.24
C ASP A 132 -28.59 7.90 -3.80
N ALA A 133 -29.20 8.97 -3.29
CA ALA A 133 -29.82 9.02 -1.97
C ALA A 133 -31.01 8.06 -1.82
N TYR A 134 -31.56 7.56 -2.90
CA TYR A 134 -32.71 6.66 -2.94
C TYR A 134 -32.31 5.19 -3.12
N GLY A 135 -31.01 4.91 -3.23
CA GLY A 135 -30.48 3.57 -3.43
C GLY A 135 -30.57 3.12 -4.90
N GLN A 136 -30.74 4.04 -5.84
CA GLN A 136 -30.73 3.74 -7.26
C GLN A 136 -29.30 3.81 -7.81
N VAL A 137 -28.93 2.82 -8.61
CA VAL A 137 -27.63 2.77 -9.26
C VAL A 137 -27.71 3.51 -10.58
N PHE A 138 -26.80 4.46 -10.80
CA PHE A 138 -26.59 5.13 -12.08
C PHE A 138 -25.27 4.63 -12.67
N ASP A 139 -25.34 4.01 -13.84
CA ASP A 139 -24.22 3.35 -14.52
C ASP A 139 -24.20 3.68 -16.01
N PRO A 140 -23.70 4.86 -16.38
CA PRO A 140 -23.75 5.33 -17.77
C PRO A 140 -22.80 4.57 -18.70
N LEU A 141 -21.83 3.82 -18.16
CA LEU A 141 -20.77 3.16 -18.93
C LEU A 141 -20.84 1.62 -18.89
N ASN A 142 -21.95 1.08 -18.39
CA ASN A 142 -22.15 -0.37 -18.23
C ASN A 142 -21.09 -1.06 -17.36
N GLY A 143 -20.61 -0.34 -16.33
CA GLY A 143 -19.61 -0.88 -15.39
C GLY A 143 -20.10 -2.10 -14.61
N GLN A 144 -21.42 -2.22 -14.34
CA GLN A 144 -22.02 -3.41 -13.72
C GLN A 144 -21.88 -4.65 -14.60
N VAL A 145 -22.03 -4.50 -15.91
CA VAL A 145 -21.83 -5.62 -16.86
C VAL A 145 -20.37 -6.07 -16.86
N ASP A 146 -19.45 -5.11 -16.90
CA ASP A 146 -18.01 -5.40 -16.83
C ASP A 146 -17.63 -6.05 -15.49
N LEU A 147 -18.20 -5.57 -14.38
CA LEU A 147 -17.97 -6.11 -13.05
C LEU A 147 -18.47 -7.56 -12.92
N ALA A 148 -19.68 -7.82 -13.40
CA ALA A 148 -20.27 -9.18 -13.40
C ALA A 148 -19.47 -10.15 -14.30
N ALA A 149 -18.95 -9.67 -15.42
CA ALA A 149 -18.11 -10.42 -16.34
C ALA A 149 -16.64 -10.51 -15.88
N ARG A 150 -16.28 -9.94 -14.72
CA ARG A 150 -14.90 -9.82 -14.22
C ARG A 150 -13.94 -9.24 -15.26
N ARG A 151 -14.41 -8.29 -16.01
CA ARG A 151 -13.67 -7.61 -17.07
C ARG A 151 -13.23 -6.23 -16.61
N LEU A 152 -11.93 -6.05 -16.43
CA LEU A 152 -11.34 -4.75 -16.13
C LEU A 152 -11.08 -4.00 -17.44
N ARG A 153 -11.85 -2.93 -17.67
CA ARG A 153 -11.80 -2.13 -18.91
C ARG A 153 -11.64 -0.66 -18.59
N PHE A 154 -10.78 0.02 -19.35
CA PHE A 154 -10.68 1.48 -19.29
C PHE A 154 -11.98 2.15 -19.78
N VAL A 155 -12.25 3.34 -19.28
CA VAL A 155 -13.30 4.21 -19.81
C VAL A 155 -12.83 4.78 -21.14
N GLY A 156 -13.63 4.70 -22.19
CA GLY A 156 -13.22 5.14 -23.53
C GLY A 156 -12.12 4.27 -24.12
N THR A 157 -11.12 4.86 -24.78
CA THR A 157 -10.00 4.14 -25.34
C THR A 157 -8.88 4.00 -24.31
N ALA A 158 -8.31 2.81 -24.19
CA ALA A 158 -7.22 2.55 -23.24
C ALA A 158 -5.99 3.44 -23.51
N ALA A 159 -5.68 3.67 -24.79
CA ALA A 159 -4.55 4.51 -25.20
C ALA A 159 -4.68 5.95 -24.69
N ASP A 160 -5.85 6.56 -24.84
CA ASP A 160 -6.08 7.94 -24.38
C ASP A 160 -5.96 8.01 -22.85
N ARG A 161 -6.55 7.05 -22.14
CA ARG A 161 -6.52 7.01 -20.67
C ARG A 161 -5.11 6.90 -20.10
N VAL A 162 -4.24 6.08 -20.70
CA VAL A 162 -2.84 5.94 -20.22
C VAL A 162 -1.97 7.13 -20.60
N GLN A 163 -2.26 7.80 -21.71
CA GLN A 163 -1.55 9.01 -22.11
C GLN A 163 -1.94 10.22 -21.25
N GLU A 164 -3.19 10.34 -20.82
CA GLU A 164 -3.63 11.37 -19.87
C GLU A 164 -2.96 11.23 -18.49
N ASP A 165 -2.88 10.02 -17.96
CA ASP A 165 -2.19 9.73 -16.70
C ASP A 165 -1.59 8.32 -16.72
N ALA A 166 -0.28 8.26 -16.90
CA ALA A 166 0.48 7.00 -16.92
C ALA A 166 0.30 6.15 -15.64
N LEU A 167 -0.10 6.74 -14.49
CA LEU A 167 -0.36 5.98 -13.26
C LEU A 167 -1.52 4.99 -13.45
N ARG A 168 -2.43 5.26 -14.37
CA ARG A 168 -3.55 4.36 -14.67
C ARG A 168 -3.09 2.97 -15.11
N MET A 169 -1.87 2.86 -15.69
CA MET A 169 -1.28 1.55 -16.02
C MET A 169 -0.96 0.72 -14.76
N LEU A 170 -0.33 1.33 -13.76
CA LEU A 170 -0.06 0.65 -12.49
C LEU A 170 -1.36 0.36 -11.73
N ARG A 171 -2.34 1.27 -11.82
CA ARG A 171 -3.68 1.06 -11.27
C ARG A 171 -4.39 -0.12 -11.95
N TYR A 172 -4.24 -0.31 -13.27
CA TYR A 172 -4.78 -1.46 -13.98
C TYR A 172 -4.20 -2.77 -13.40
N CYS A 173 -2.88 -2.86 -13.24
CA CYS A 173 -2.26 -4.00 -12.60
C CYS A 173 -2.79 -4.24 -11.17
N ARG A 174 -3.00 -3.20 -10.39
CA ARG A 174 -3.59 -3.31 -9.05
C ARG A 174 -5.05 -3.79 -9.08
N PHE A 175 -5.87 -3.23 -9.95
CA PHE A 175 -7.28 -3.61 -10.03
C PHE A 175 -7.49 -4.98 -10.66
N SER A 176 -6.54 -5.49 -11.45
CA SER A 176 -6.61 -6.86 -11.96
C SER A 176 -6.68 -7.90 -10.84
N ILE A 177 -6.10 -7.59 -9.66
CA ILE A 177 -6.18 -8.39 -8.45
C ILE A 177 -7.63 -8.47 -7.95
N GLY A 178 -8.54 -9.04 -8.40
CA GLY A 178 -9.83 -9.12 -7.76
C GLY A 178 -11.00 -8.69 -8.61
N TYR A 179 -10.74 -7.95 -9.69
CA TYR A 179 -11.77 -7.55 -10.65
C TYR A 179 -11.52 -8.13 -12.04
N SER A 180 -10.50 -8.98 -12.18
CA SER A 180 -10.21 -9.83 -13.33
C SER A 180 -10.06 -11.26 -12.86
N ASP A 181 -10.32 -12.23 -13.73
CA ASP A 181 -10.10 -13.65 -13.51
C ASP A 181 -8.87 -14.17 -14.29
N GLY A 182 -7.95 -13.25 -14.62
CA GLY A 182 -6.78 -13.54 -15.42
C GLY A 182 -6.98 -13.33 -16.93
N HIS A 183 -8.20 -13.03 -17.36
CA HIS A 183 -8.47 -12.59 -18.73
C HIS A 183 -8.41 -11.06 -18.80
N TYR A 184 -7.39 -10.56 -19.46
CA TYR A 184 -7.17 -9.13 -19.59
C TYR A 184 -7.79 -8.62 -20.90
N ASP A 185 -8.34 -7.39 -20.84
CA ASP A 185 -8.86 -6.70 -21.99
C ASP A 185 -7.74 -6.46 -23.01
N SER A 186 -7.98 -6.79 -24.30
CA SER A 186 -6.94 -6.72 -25.36
C SER A 186 -6.47 -5.29 -25.61
N ASP A 187 -7.38 -4.31 -25.57
CA ASP A 187 -7.05 -2.91 -25.78
C ASP A 187 -6.26 -2.36 -24.62
N ALA A 188 -6.61 -2.79 -23.39
CA ALA A 188 -5.83 -2.47 -22.22
C ALA A 188 -4.41 -3.04 -22.32
N MET A 189 -4.24 -4.32 -22.64
CA MET A 189 -2.93 -4.96 -22.79
C MET A 189 -2.09 -4.29 -23.87
N HIS A 190 -2.69 -3.95 -25.00
CA HIS A 190 -1.99 -3.22 -26.05
C HIS A 190 -1.53 -1.84 -25.56
N ALA A 191 -2.38 -1.11 -24.86
CA ALA A 191 -2.04 0.21 -24.34
C ALA A 191 -0.96 0.14 -23.25
N LEU A 192 -1.06 -0.81 -22.30
CA LEU A 192 -0.06 -0.99 -21.25
C LEU A 192 1.34 -1.25 -21.83
N THR A 193 1.42 -2.12 -22.86
CA THR A 193 2.70 -2.49 -23.48
C THR A 193 3.24 -1.35 -24.36
N SER A 194 2.40 -0.76 -25.22
CA SER A 194 2.82 0.27 -26.18
C SER A 194 3.24 1.58 -25.50
N PHE A 195 2.61 1.92 -24.38
CA PHE A 195 2.85 3.17 -23.66
C PHE A 195 3.62 2.97 -22.35
N ALA A 196 4.16 1.78 -22.08
CA ALA A 196 4.91 1.48 -20.85
C ALA A 196 5.98 2.53 -20.53
N VAL A 197 6.64 3.06 -21.53
CA VAL A 197 7.70 4.10 -21.40
C VAL A 197 7.20 5.33 -20.63
N LEU A 198 5.92 5.67 -20.68
CA LEU A 198 5.37 6.81 -19.95
C LEU A 198 5.45 6.62 -18.42
N ALA A 199 5.51 5.39 -17.93
CA ALA A 199 5.64 5.10 -16.50
C ALA A 199 6.98 5.61 -15.93
N SER A 200 8.01 5.81 -16.75
CA SER A 200 9.29 6.40 -16.32
C SER A 200 9.15 7.86 -15.84
N ARG A 201 8.12 8.57 -16.29
CA ARG A 201 7.84 9.98 -15.95
C ARG A 201 7.08 10.13 -14.64
N LEU A 202 6.53 9.06 -14.09
CA LEU A 202 5.80 9.10 -12.82
C LEU A 202 6.74 9.49 -11.67
N SER A 203 6.22 10.21 -10.68
CA SER A 203 7.01 10.45 -9.46
C SER A 203 7.17 9.13 -8.67
N GLY A 204 8.32 8.98 -8.02
CA GLY A 204 8.63 7.76 -7.25
C GLY A 204 7.62 7.49 -6.15
N GLU A 205 7.08 8.55 -5.54
CA GLU A 205 6.06 8.47 -4.49
C GLU A 205 4.75 7.88 -5.01
N ARG A 206 4.30 8.28 -6.21
CA ARG A 206 3.08 7.73 -6.84
C ARG A 206 3.27 6.24 -7.16
N VAL A 207 4.44 5.88 -7.71
CA VAL A 207 4.79 4.48 -7.99
C VAL A 207 4.82 3.67 -6.69
N ALA A 208 5.48 4.17 -5.64
CA ALA A 208 5.58 3.50 -4.34
C ALA A 208 4.20 3.28 -3.70
N GLN A 209 3.27 4.24 -3.83
CA GLN A 209 1.90 4.10 -3.31
C GLN A 209 1.12 2.98 -4.01
N GLU A 210 1.19 2.87 -5.34
CA GLU A 210 0.50 1.79 -6.05
C GLU A 210 1.17 0.43 -5.77
N LEU A 211 2.50 0.35 -5.76
CA LEU A 211 3.21 -0.87 -5.39
C LEU A 211 2.87 -1.33 -3.96
N ARG A 212 2.80 -0.39 -3.01
CA ARG A 212 2.38 -0.73 -1.65
C ARG A 212 1.00 -1.39 -1.63
N LYS A 213 0.04 -0.84 -2.39
CA LYS A 213 -1.31 -1.41 -2.48
C LYS A 213 -1.32 -2.78 -3.15
N ILE A 214 -0.49 -2.98 -4.19
CA ILE A 214 -0.31 -4.27 -4.86
C ILE A 214 0.31 -5.28 -3.88
N LEU A 215 1.50 -5.00 -3.37
CA LEU A 215 2.30 -5.93 -2.57
C LEU A 215 1.76 -6.18 -1.15
N SER A 216 0.76 -5.41 -0.71
CA SER A 216 0.03 -5.68 0.53
C SER A 216 -1.18 -6.61 0.32
N HIS A 217 -1.50 -6.97 -0.91
CA HIS A 217 -2.62 -7.87 -1.21
C HIS A 217 -2.14 -9.33 -1.23
N GLU A 218 -2.89 -10.23 -0.60
CA GLU A 218 -2.52 -11.66 -0.51
C GLU A 218 -2.45 -12.38 -1.86
N ASP A 219 -3.15 -11.89 -2.88
CA ASP A 219 -3.12 -12.42 -4.25
C ASP A 219 -2.38 -11.48 -5.21
N CYS A 220 -1.25 -10.89 -4.81
CA CYS A 220 -0.58 -9.90 -5.64
C CYS A 220 0.22 -10.48 -6.82
N ALA A 221 0.49 -11.78 -6.85
CA ALA A 221 1.32 -12.41 -7.87
C ALA A 221 0.86 -12.12 -9.32
N PRO A 222 -0.43 -12.25 -9.68
CA PRO A 222 -0.89 -11.93 -11.05
C PRO A 222 -0.63 -10.48 -11.46
N ALA A 223 -0.69 -9.53 -10.51
CA ALA A 223 -0.39 -8.14 -10.81
C ALA A 223 1.11 -7.89 -11.03
N ILE A 224 1.97 -8.59 -10.32
CA ILE A 224 3.42 -8.54 -10.54
C ILE A 224 3.79 -9.18 -11.88
N ASP A 225 3.18 -10.31 -12.22
CA ASP A 225 3.35 -10.93 -13.54
C ASP A 225 2.91 -9.99 -14.65
N LEU A 226 1.79 -9.28 -14.48
CA LEU A 226 1.28 -8.32 -15.45
C LEU A 226 2.21 -7.10 -15.60
N LEU A 227 2.75 -6.57 -14.50
CA LEU A 227 3.78 -5.52 -14.53
C LEU A 227 5.00 -5.95 -15.35
N HIS A 228 5.44 -7.19 -15.15
CA HIS A 228 6.59 -7.75 -15.86
C HIS A 228 6.30 -8.00 -17.34
N GLN A 229 5.19 -8.66 -17.66
CA GLN A 229 4.78 -8.95 -19.05
C GLN A 229 4.62 -7.69 -19.91
N THR A 230 4.17 -6.58 -19.32
CA THR A 230 3.98 -5.31 -20.01
C THR A 230 5.22 -4.40 -19.99
N GLY A 231 6.32 -4.80 -19.31
CA GLY A 231 7.52 -4.00 -19.14
C GLY A 231 7.35 -2.79 -18.23
N LEU A 232 6.25 -2.71 -17.49
CA LEU A 232 5.96 -1.63 -16.56
C LEU A 232 6.90 -1.63 -15.35
N ASP A 233 7.37 -2.79 -14.90
CA ASP A 233 8.38 -2.91 -13.86
C ASP A 233 9.69 -2.23 -14.30
N LYS A 234 10.18 -2.56 -15.48
CA LYS A 234 11.41 -1.95 -16.04
C LYS A 234 11.29 -0.44 -16.21
N THR A 235 10.17 0.03 -16.72
CA THR A 235 9.98 1.46 -17.00
C THR A 235 9.67 2.28 -15.76
N SER A 236 8.92 1.75 -14.78
CA SER A 236 8.56 2.47 -13.56
C SER A 236 9.61 2.35 -12.45
N LEU A 237 10.34 1.22 -12.37
CA LEU A 237 11.31 0.94 -11.31
C LEU A 237 12.77 1.01 -11.78
N GLY A 238 13.03 0.78 -13.08
CA GLY A 238 14.36 0.70 -13.65
C GLY A 238 14.96 -0.70 -13.61
N CYS A 239 14.19 -1.75 -13.30
CA CYS A 239 14.65 -3.14 -13.30
C CYS A 239 13.53 -4.11 -13.71
N ASP A 240 13.90 -5.27 -14.17
CA ASP A 240 13.00 -6.39 -14.35
C ASP A 240 12.82 -7.11 -12.99
N LEU A 241 11.58 -7.26 -12.51
CA LEU A 241 11.31 -7.90 -11.23
C LEU A 241 11.55 -9.42 -11.31
N ALA A 242 12.08 -9.99 -10.24
CA ALA A 242 12.26 -11.44 -10.10
C ALA A 242 10.93 -12.12 -9.74
N VAL A 243 10.04 -12.27 -10.71
CA VAL A 243 8.68 -12.82 -10.52
C VAL A 243 8.69 -14.21 -9.89
N THR A 244 9.74 -15.01 -10.14
CA THR A 244 9.93 -16.34 -9.53
C THR A 244 10.18 -16.29 -8.02
N ALA A 245 10.53 -15.12 -7.47
CA ALA A 245 10.69 -14.89 -6.04
C ALA A 245 9.36 -14.50 -5.35
N MET A 246 8.24 -14.46 -6.09
CA MET A 246 6.93 -14.24 -5.49
C MET A 246 6.51 -15.44 -4.64
N PRO A 247 5.97 -15.19 -3.43
CA PRO A 247 5.42 -16.26 -2.61
C PRO A 247 4.28 -16.96 -3.36
N SER A 248 4.37 -18.27 -3.45
CA SER A 248 3.34 -19.10 -4.12
C SER A 248 2.08 -19.31 -3.27
N ASN A 249 2.16 -19.05 -1.97
CA ASN A 249 1.05 -19.24 -1.05
C ASN A 249 0.54 -17.88 -0.52
N PRO A 250 -0.74 -17.53 -0.81
CA PRO A 250 -1.35 -16.27 -0.34
C PRO A 250 -1.36 -16.12 1.19
N GLU A 251 -1.51 -17.23 1.95
CA GLU A 251 -1.49 -17.16 3.40
C GLU A 251 -0.11 -16.80 3.96
N ASP A 252 0.98 -17.21 3.31
CA ASP A 252 2.34 -16.83 3.70
C ASP A 252 2.55 -15.34 3.45
N LEU A 253 2.07 -14.85 2.32
CA LEU A 253 2.10 -13.43 1.99
C LEU A 253 1.34 -12.61 3.01
N ARG A 254 0.10 -13.00 3.32
CA ARG A 254 -0.74 -12.34 4.31
C ARG A 254 -0.08 -12.31 5.69
N LEU A 255 0.49 -13.44 6.13
CA LEU A 255 1.18 -13.53 7.42
C LEU A 255 2.35 -12.55 7.50
N VAL A 256 3.25 -12.60 6.53
CA VAL A 256 4.47 -11.78 6.55
C VAL A 256 4.17 -10.30 6.36
N THR A 257 3.21 -9.95 5.48
CA THR A 257 2.84 -8.55 5.26
C THR A 257 2.08 -7.93 6.44
N ALA A 258 1.33 -8.73 7.21
CA ALA A 258 0.71 -8.27 8.45
C ALA A 258 1.77 -7.91 9.51
N ASP A 259 2.85 -8.69 9.62
CA ASP A 259 3.89 -8.49 10.63
C ASP A 259 4.91 -7.41 10.24
N PHE A 260 5.33 -7.36 8.97
CA PHE A 260 6.46 -6.53 8.52
C PHE A 260 6.13 -5.60 7.34
N GLY A 261 4.93 -5.69 6.78
CA GLY A 261 4.48 -4.87 5.65
C GLY A 261 5.05 -5.32 4.30
N TRP A 262 4.66 -4.61 3.26
CA TRP A 262 4.95 -4.88 1.86
C TRP A 262 6.44 -4.83 1.48
N LEU A 263 7.29 -4.20 2.29
CA LEU A 263 8.72 -4.04 1.99
C LEU A 263 9.48 -5.37 1.98
N VAL A 264 9.00 -6.38 2.70
CA VAL A 264 9.61 -7.73 2.69
C VAL A 264 9.41 -8.37 1.32
N VAL A 265 8.19 -8.23 0.76
CA VAL A 265 7.87 -8.73 -0.58
C VAL A 265 8.67 -7.98 -1.63
N LEU A 266 8.71 -6.64 -1.54
CA LEU A 266 9.50 -5.81 -2.44
C LEU A 266 10.98 -6.24 -2.42
N ALA A 267 11.57 -6.41 -1.25
CA ALA A 267 12.95 -6.84 -1.11
C ALA A 267 13.20 -8.23 -1.71
N ALA A 268 12.21 -9.12 -1.66
CA ALA A 268 12.32 -10.46 -2.26
C ALA A 268 12.38 -10.39 -3.79
N ILE A 269 11.53 -9.57 -4.41
CA ILE A 269 11.36 -9.55 -5.87
C ILE A 269 12.30 -8.59 -6.62
N ILE A 270 12.96 -7.64 -5.92
CA ILE A 270 13.98 -6.79 -6.57
C ILE A 270 15.27 -7.59 -6.73
N PRO A 271 15.88 -7.65 -7.95
CA PRO A 271 17.20 -8.21 -8.13
C PRO A 271 18.24 -7.49 -7.27
N GLN A 272 19.18 -8.21 -6.69
CA GLN A 272 20.14 -7.64 -5.73
C GLN A 272 20.96 -6.48 -6.33
N ALA A 273 21.29 -6.57 -7.61
CA ALA A 273 22.05 -5.52 -8.30
C ALA A 273 21.27 -4.20 -8.40
N ASP A 274 19.94 -4.25 -8.41
CA ASP A 274 19.07 -3.10 -8.69
C ASP A 274 18.50 -2.45 -7.42
N VAL A 275 18.74 -3.03 -6.26
CA VAL A 275 18.15 -2.58 -4.97
C VAL A 275 18.38 -1.09 -4.74
N THR A 276 19.61 -0.61 -4.87
CA THR A 276 19.95 0.80 -4.64
C THR A 276 19.21 1.73 -5.60
N THR A 277 19.14 1.36 -6.88
CA THR A 277 18.47 2.13 -7.93
C THR A 277 16.97 2.20 -7.67
N VAL A 278 16.33 1.06 -7.38
CA VAL A 278 14.89 0.98 -7.12
C VAL A 278 14.51 1.78 -5.87
N LEU A 279 15.26 1.62 -4.77
CA LEU A 279 14.95 2.34 -3.52
C LEU A 279 15.13 3.86 -3.66
N ALA A 280 16.13 4.32 -4.39
CA ALA A 280 16.30 5.74 -4.72
C ALA A 280 15.14 6.24 -5.59
N ARG A 281 14.72 5.44 -6.59
CA ARG A 281 13.60 5.76 -7.50
C ARG A 281 12.27 5.91 -6.76
N LEU A 282 11.99 5.05 -5.77
CA LEU A 282 10.73 5.03 -5.02
C LEU A 282 10.64 6.13 -3.95
N ARG A 283 11.71 6.83 -3.64
CA ARG A 283 11.77 7.92 -2.64
C ARG A 283 11.18 7.54 -1.29
N LEU A 284 11.43 6.32 -0.84
CA LEU A 284 11.00 5.85 0.47
C LEU A 284 11.71 6.62 1.60
N SER A 285 11.15 6.57 2.82
CA SER A 285 11.84 7.09 3.99
C SER A 285 13.19 6.38 4.20
N ARG A 286 14.17 7.07 4.80
CA ARG A 286 15.49 6.49 5.08
C ARG A 286 15.43 5.18 5.87
N ALA A 287 14.48 5.09 6.81
CA ALA A 287 14.25 3.87 7.60
C ALA A 287 13.79 2.70 6.72
N ASN A 288 12.83 2.95 5.82
CA ASN A 288 12.30 1.95 4.89
C ASN A 288 13.36 1.53 3.86
N GLN A 289 14.14 2.47 3.32
CA GLN A 289 15.25 2.16 2.42
C GLN A 289 16.28 1.25 3.11
N LYS A 290 16.70 1.61 4.33
CA LYS A 290 17.66 0.81 5.10
C LYS A 290 17.12 -0.60 5.36
N PHE A 291 15.85 -0.71 5.78
CA PHE A 291 15.23 -2.00 6.04
C PHE A 291 15.17 -2.88 4.79
N CYS A 292 14.65 -2.36 3.69
CA CYS A 292 14.53 -3.09 2.42
C CYS A 292 15.93 -3.49 1.88
N ALA A 293 16.92 -2.58 1.93
CA ALA A 293 18.28 -2.88 1.51
C ALA A 293 18.93 -3.98 2.36
N GLN A 294 18.71 -3.97 3.68
CA GLN A 294 19.20 -5.00 4.56
C GLN A 294 18.59 -6.37 4.23
N LEU A 295 17.26 -6.44 4.02
CA LEU A 295 16.57 -7.67 3.61
C LEU A 295 17.12 -8.19 2.28
N ALA A 296 17.27 -7.33 1.28
CA ALA A 296 17.74 -7.71 -0.05
C ALA A 296 19.20 -8.15 -0.08
N ALA A 297 20.06 -7.57 0.77
CA ALA A 297 21.47 -7.94 0.88
C ALA A 297 21.68 -9.27 1.64
N SER A 298 20.72 -9.69 2.42
CA SER A 298 20.85 -10.88 3.26
C SER A 298 20.77 -12.14 2.40
N ARG A 299 21.89 -12.86 2.33
CA ARG A 299 21.80 -14.31 2.12
C ARG A 299 21.22 -14.88 3.40
N PRO A 300 20.20 -15.78 3.34
CA PRO A 300 19.75 -16.44 4.54
C PRO A 300 20.99 -17.13 5.13
N PRO A 301 21.33 -16.92 6.38
CA PRO A 301 22.23 -17.84 7.03
C PRO A 301 21.57 -19.22 6.88
N GLN A 302 22.29 -20.20 6.33
CA GLN A 302 21.81 -21.61 6.27
C GLN A 302 21.32 -22.10 7.64
N ILE A 303 21.80 -21.42 8.68
CA ILE A 303 21.41 -21.64 10.07
C ILE A 303 19.92 -21.43 10.35
N PHE A 304 19.20 -20.65 9.53
CA PHE A 304 17.74 -20.53 9.65
C PHE A 304 16.97 -21.66 8.95
N ALA A 305 17.66 -22.49 8.18
CA ALA A 305 17.04 -23.69 7.61
C ALA A 305 16.85 -24.80 8.66
N ASP A 306 17.68 -24.80 9.73
CA ASP A 306 17.56 -25.73 10.84
C ASP A 306 17.70 -24.98 12.19
N LEU A 307 16.57 -24.70 12.82
CA LEU A 307 16.52 -24.03 14.13
C LEU A 307 16.89 -24.98 15.30
N SER A 308 17.10 -26.26 15.05
CA SER A 308 17.65 -27.18 16.05
C SER A 308 19.17 -27.03 16.19
N ALA A 309 19.85 -26.51 15.17
CA ALA A 309 21.27 -26.21 15.23
C ALA A 309 21.58 -25.05 16.18
N SER A 310 22.71 -25.12 16.87
CA SER A 310 23.18 -23.99 17.69
C SER A 310 23.56 -22.80 16.82
N GLY A 311 23.33 -21.57 17.32
CA GLY A 311 23.82 -20.34 16.68
C GLY A 311 22.81 -19.53 15.89
N TRP A 312 21.59 -20.02 15.62
CA TRP A 312 20.57 -19.19 14.96
C TRP A 312 20.18 -17.97 15.81
N ARG A 313 20.13 -18.12 17.14
CA ARG A 313 19.86 -17.02 18.07
C ARG A 313 20.93 -15.92 18.01
N GLN A 314 22.18 -16.31 17.82
CA GLN A 314 23.30 -15.38 17.64
C GLN A 314 23.12 -14.53 16.38
N SER A 315 22.71 -15.16 15.27
CA SER A 315 22.40 -14.45 14.01
C SER A 315 21.16 -13.58 14.15
N ALA A 316 20.10 -14.07 14.79
CA ALA A 316 18.84 -13.37 15.00
C ALA A 316 18.99 -12.13 15.91
N PHE A 317 19.92 -12.17 16.86
CA PHE A 317 20.21 -11.06 17.76
C PHE A 317 20.58 -9.77 17.02
N PHE A 318 21.45 -9.89 16.02
CA PHE A 318 21.87 -8.75 15.20
C PHE A 318 20.84 -8.26 14.17
N MET A 319 19.70 -8.94 14.06
CA MET A 319 18.60 -8.57 13.16
C MET A 319 17.52 -7.71 13.84
N ASP A 320 17.76 -7.27 15.07
CA ASP A 320 16.90 -6.33 15.80
C ASP A 320 15.42 -6.74 15.83
N GLY A 321 15.14 -8.00 16.19
CA GLY A 321 13.78 -8.57 16.23
C GLY A 321 13.14 -8.82 14.85
N ARG A 322 13.91 -8.73 13.75
CA ARG A 322 13.41 -8.88 12.37
C ARG A 322 13.84 -10.19 11.71
N ALA A 323 14.32 -11.15 12.49
CA ALA A 323 14.83 -12.42 11.96
C ALA A 323 13.82 -13.16 11.07
N ALA A 324 12.54 -13.13 11.44
CA ALA A 324 11.46 -13.72 10.63
C ALA A 324 11.30 -13.05 9.26
N ALA A 325 11.43 -11.70 9.17
CA ALA A 325 11.40 -10.99 7.90
C ALA A 325 12.58 -11.37 6.99
N TYR A 326 13.78 -11.49 7.56
CA TYR A 326 14.98 -11.95 6.84
C TYR A 326 14.79 -13.37 6.32
N TYR A 327 14.26 -14.26 7.16
CA TYR A 327 13.98 -15.64 6.77
C TYR A 327 12.97 -15.72 5.62
N ALA A 328 11.84 -15.00 5.73
CA ALA A 328 10.82 -15.00 4.69
C ALA A 328 11.33 -14.45 3.36
N CYS A 329 11.98 -13.27 3.38
CA CYS A 329 12.56 -12.66 2.19
C CYS A 329 13.54 -13.60 1.49
N ALA A 330 14.38 -14.24 2.26
CA ALA A 330 15.40 -15.13 1.76
C ALA A 330 14.83 -16.44 1.19
N ALA A 331 13.83 -17.05 1.86
CA ALA A 331 13.13 -18.23 1.35
C ALA A 331 12.50 -17.92 0.00
N TRP A 332 11.81 -16.79 -0.14
CA TRP A 332 11.17 -16.39 -1.38
C TRP A 332 12.18 -16.11 -2.51
N ARG A 333 13.30 -15.44 -2.21
CA ARG A 333 14.37 -15.21 -3.20
C ARG A 333 14.98 -16.51 -3.75
N LEU A 334 14.93 -17.58 -2.99
CA LEU A 334 15.37 -18.92 -3.39
C LEU A 334 14.24 -19.76 -4.05
N GLY A 335 13.04 -19.21 -4.19
CA GLY A 335 11.86 -19.95 -4.66
C GLY A 335 11.41 -21.04 -3.68
N ALA A 336 11.79 -20.96 -2.41
CA ALA A 336 11.45 -21.95 -1.40
C ALA A 336 10.09 -21.63 -0.75
N VAL A 337 9.40 -22.68 -0.33
CA VAL A 337 8.17 -22.57 0.46
C VAL A 337 8.54 -22.12 1.88
N LEU A 338 7.77 -21.18 2.44
CA LEU A 338 7.97 -20.67 3.79
C LEU A 338 7.58 -21.76 4.82
N ASP A 339 8.54 -22.19 5.66
CA ASP A 339 8.21 -22.98 6.84
C ASP A 339 7.61 -22.04 7.91
N ARG A 340 6.28 -22.11 8.08
CA ARG A 340 5.53 -21.26 9.01
C ARG A 340 5.89 -21.52 10.48
N GLN A 341 6.33 -22.73 10.82
CA GLN A 341 6.75 -23.03 12.20
C GLN A 341 8.08 -22.33 12.50
N HIS A 342 9.04 -22.41 11.58
CA HIS A 342 10.30 -21.68 11.67
C HIS A 342 10.05 -20.16 11.72
N TYR A 343 9.22 -19.65 10.83
CA TYR A 343 8.85 -18.23 10.79
C TYR A 343 8.29 -17.77 12.14
N ARG A 344 7.30 -18.50 12.70
CA ARG A 344 6.70 -18.15 14.00
C ARG A 344 7.72 -18.20 15.12
N THR A 345 8.61 -19.19 15.15
CA THR A 345 9.68 -19.29 16.14
C THR A 345 10.59 -18.07 16.10
N LEU A 346 11.02 -17.66 14.91
CA LEU A 346 11.84 -16.46 14.71
C LEU A 346 11.11 -15.17 15.06
N HIS A 347 9.82 -15.07 14.74
CA HIS A 347 9.00 -13.90 15.03
C HIS A 347 8.71 -13.73 16.52
N GLN A 348 8.49 -14.82 17.24
CA GLN A 348 8.21 -14.82 18.67
C GLN A 348 9.46 -14.68 19.52
N TRP A 349 10.64 -14.97 18.98
CA TRP A 349 11.88 -14.90 19.74
C TRP A 349 12.23 -13.46 20.11
N GLN A 350 12.38 -13.24 21.40
CA GLN A 350 12.79 -11.95 21.96
C GLN A 350 14.28 -11.99 22.28
N PRO A 351 15.12 -11.11 21.69
CA PRO A 351 16.52 -11.07 22.05
C PRO A 351 16.70 -10.73 23.54
N PRO A 352 17.49 -11.49 24.28
CA PRO A 352 17.76 -11.17 25.68
C PRO A 352 18.55 -9.87 25.79
N LYS A 353 18.51 -9.23 26.95
CA LYS A 353 19.28 -8.00 27.21
C LYS A 353 20.63 -8.32 27.74
N LEU A 354 21.67 -7.63 27.24
CA LEU A 354 23.02 -7.73 27.75
C LEU A 354 23.04 -7.47 29.29
N PRO A 355 23.58 -8.39 30.10
CA PRO A 355 23.53 -8.25 31.55
C PRO A 355 24.54 -7.22 32.11
N VAL A 356 25.44 -6.69 31.27
CA VAL A 356 26.44 -5.65 31.61
C VAL A 356 26.01 -4.31 31.07
N SER A 357 26.07 -3.28 31.89
CA SER A 357 25.79 -1.89 31.55
C SER A 357 27.03 -0.99 31.62
N GLY A 358 26.95 0.21 31.04
CA GLY A 358 28.03 1.20 31.19
C GLY A 358 28.34 1.56 32.65
N ALA A 359 27.31 1.63 33.50
CA ALA A 359 27.48 1.88 34.93
C ALA A 359 28.31 0.78 35.64
N ASP A 360 28.16 -0.48 35.22
CA ASP A 360 28.94 -1.58 35.76
C ASP A 360 30.42 -1.45 35.40
N LEU A 361 30.75 -1.05 34.18
CA LEU A 361 32.13 -0.82 33.73
C LEU A 361 32.77 0.34 34.49
N LEU A 362 32.05 1.44 34.69
CA LEU A 362 32.51 2.59 35.48
C LEU A 362 32.79 2.20 36.93
N SER A 363 31.94 1.37 37.55
CA SER A 363 32.16 0.89 38.92
C SER A 363 33.36 -0.05 39.07
N HIS A 364 33.86 -0.60 37.95
CA HIS A 364 35.07 -1.42 37.89
C HIS A 364 36.32 -0.64 37.44
N GLY A 365 36.27 0.71 37.50
CA GLY A 365 37.41 1.57 37.25
C GLY A 365 37.68 1.94 35.79
N VAL A 366 36.74 1.70 34.92
CA VAL A 366 36.85 2.14 33.52
C VAL A 366 36.54 3.62 33.43
N ASP A 367 37.41 4.41 32.81
CA ASP A 367 37.21 5.84 32.64
C ASP A 367 35.99 6.13 31.72
N ASN A 368 35.22 7.17 32.07
CA ASN A 368 34.08 7.60 31.28
C ASN A 368 34.55 8.12 29.92
N GLY A 369 34.02 7.53 28.84
CA GLY A 369 34.40 7.93 27.48
C GLY A 369 34.22 6.81 26.45
N PRO A 370 34.91 6.92 25.30
CA PRO A 370 34.81 5.94 24.22
C PRO A 370 35.16 4.50 24.61
N ALA A 371 36.01 4.33 25.64
CA ALA A 371 36.43 3.02 26.16
C ALA A 371 35.25 2.20 26.70
N VAL A 372 34.28 2.84 27.36
CA VAL A 372 33.06 2.19 27.87
C VAL A 372 32.26 1.59 26.69
N GLY A 373 32.10 2.33 25.60
CA GLY A 373 31.38 1.85 24.44
C GLY A 373 32.06 0.67 23.73
N GLN A 374 33.39 0.68 23.66
CA GLN A 374 34.17 -0.41 23.08
C GLN A 374 34.09 -1.68 23.94
N MET A 375 34.20 -1.52 25.25
CA MET A 375 34.10 -2.65 26.19
C MET A 375 32.70 -3.26 26.22
N LEU A 376 31.63 -2.44 26.17
CA LEU A 376 30.25 -2.94 26.02
C LEU A 376 30.09 -3.75 24.75
N LYS A 377 30.62 -3.28 23.64
CA LYS A 377 30.59 -4.00 22.37
C LYS A 377 31.35 -5.32 22.41
N SER A 378 32.50 -5.35 23.10
CA SER A 378 33.27 -6.57 23.31
C SER A 378 32.51 -7.55 24.20
N ALA A 379 31.92 -7.06 25.30
CA ALA A 379 31.08 -7.86 26.19
C ALA A 379 29.87 -8.46 25.46
N GLU A 380 29.19 -7.66 24.65
CA GLU A 380 28.07 -8.10 23.80
C GLU A 380 28.50 -9.21 22.83
N THR A 381 29.64 -9.04 22.17
CA THR A 381 30.18 -10.05 21.24
C THR A 381 30.46 -11.37 21.94
N LEU A 382 31.15 -11.35 23.07
CA LEU A 382 31.43 -12.56 23.87
C LEU A 382 30.16 -13.23 24.39
N TRP A 383 29.19 -12.42 24.82
CA TRP A 383 27.92 -12.92 25.33
C TRP A 383 27.10 -13.61 24.27
N VAL A 384 26.99 -12.97 23.07
CA VAL A 384 26.33 -13.58 21.93
C VAL A 384 27.03 -14.87 21.50
N GLN A 385 28.37 -14.89 21.43
CA GLN A 385 29.15 -16.10 21.09
C GLN A 385 28.92 -17.24 22.06
N SER A 386 28.65 -16.95 23.34
CA SER A 386 28.31 -17.94 24.35
C SER A 386 26.87 -18.44 24.32
N ASP A 387 26.11 -18.10 23.30
CA ASP A 387 24.64 -18.30 23.19
C ASP A 387 23.90 -17.73 24.42
N PHE A 388 24.30 -16.52 24.84
CA PHE A 388 23.72 -15.75 25.96
C PHE A 388 23.86 -16.39 27.34
N THR A 389 24.80 -17.30 27.52
CA THR A 389 24.98 -18.05 28.76
C THR A 389 26.01 -17.41 29.74
N MET A 390 26.92 -16.56 29.25
CA MET A 390 27.88 -15.89 30.11
C MET A 390 27.20 -14.98 31.12
N THR A 391 27.58 -15.15 32.39
CA THR A 391 27.07 -14.33 33.49
C THR A 391 27.72 -12.94 33.50
N LYS A 392 27.08 -11.96 34.17
CA LYS A 392 27.65 -10.62 34.35
C LYS A 392 29.07 -10.59 34.93
N PRO A 393 29.41 -11.34 36.02
CA PRO A 393 30.78 -11.39 36.53
C PRO A 393 31.78 -11.91 35.51
N ALA A 394 31.44 -12.97 34.78
CA ALA A 394 32.30 -13.55 33.75
C ALA A 394 32.59 -12.58 32.60
N LEU A 395 31.58 -11.84 32.18
CA LEU A 395 31.72 -10.82 31.13
C LEU A 395 32.61 -9.65 31.61
N LEU A 396 32.38 -9.15 32.82
CA LEU A 396 33.20 -8.08 33.39
C LEU A 396 34.68 -8.52 33.52
N ALA A 397 34.93 -9.73 34.03
CA ALA A 397 36.28 -10.26 34.11
C ALA A 397 36.98 -10.45 32.75
N ALA A 398 36.20 -10.66 31.68
CA ALA A 398 36.74 -10.83 30.33
C ALA A 398 37.08 -9.50 29.65
N VAL A 399 36.36 -8.40 29.95
CA VAL A 399 36.51 -7.12 29.25
C VAL A 399 37.25 -6.04 30.06
N VAL A 400 37.20 -6.11 31.38
CA VAL A 400 37.95 -5.21 32.27
C VAL A 400 39.24 -5.93 32.66
N LYS A 401 40.32 -5.63 31.94
CA LYS A 401 41.67 -6.12 32.27
C LYS A 401 42.55 -5.00 32.82
#